data_afd21edce5c7527c2484036b246beea4
#
_entry.id   afd21edce5c7527c2484036b246beea4
#
_cell.length_a   1.000
_cell.length_b   1.000
_cell.length_c   1.000
_cell.angle_alpha   90.00
_cell.angle_beta   90.00
_cell.angle_gamma   90.00
#
_symmetry.space_group_name_H-M   'P 1'
#
loop_
_entity.id
_entity.type
_entity.pdbx_description
1 polymer ?
#
loop_
_entity_poly.entity_id
_entity_poly.type
_entity_poly.pdbx_seq_one_letter_code
_entity_poly.pdbx_strand_id
1 'polypeptide(L)'
;MTNDPNNAAPSAPRAGPVEPDAHGQAALLLAESILHALVETDTLTIEGALSVIETTCEVKVEVAEQAGESRGRMQESLALLQAISASFAVDAEFREQSPPR
;
A
#
# COMPACT_ATOMS: atom_id res chain seq x y z
N MET A 1 26.31 11.36 32.20
CA MET A 1 26.30 11.03 31.66
C MET A 1 26.40 10.93 30.96
N THR A 2 26.62 10.57 30.79
CA THR A 2 26.86 10.53 29.88
C THR A 2 26.03 10.25 29.10
N ASN A 3 25.85 10.88 28.46
CA ASN A 3 25.09 10.72 27.49
C ASN A 3 25.71 9.89 26.58
N ASP A 4 25.39 8.75 26.61
CA ASP A 4 25.82 7.87 25.63
C ASP A 4 25.22 8.28 24.34
N PRO A 5 25.99 8.54 23.38
CA PRO A 5 25.43 8.92 22.09
C PRO A 5 24.49 7.90 21.54
N ASN A 6 24.73 6.64 21.79
CA ASN A 6 23.82 5.64 21.32
C ASN A 6 22.51 5.68 21.98
N ASN A 7 22.52 6.11 23.21
CA ASN A 7 21.31 6.21 23.90
C ASN A 7 20.52 7.35 23.49
N ALA A 8 21.14 8.42 23.20
CA ALA A 8 20.42 9.59 22.90
C ALA A 8 19.86 9.58 21.54
N ALA A 9 20.63 9.14 20.65
CA ALA A 9 20.27 9.33 19.30
C ALA A 9 19.07 8.59 18.87
N PRO A 10 18.94 7.37 19.21
CA PRO A 10 17.91 6.60 18.56
C PRO A 10 16.55 7.02 18.90
N SER A 11 16.40 7.64 19.98
CA SER A 11 15.06 7.95 20.34
C SER A 11 14.59 9.23 19.79
N ALA A 12 15.42 9.93 19.13
CA ALA A 12 15.00 11.22 18.64
C ALA A 12 14.03 11.04 17.51
N PRO A 13 12.88 11.60 17.60
CA PRO A 13 11.97 11.54 16.50
C PRO A 13 12.51 12.31 15.35
N ARG A 14 12.32 11.82 14.21
CA ARG A 14 12.73 12.52 13.08
C ARG A 14 11.78 13.55 12.74
N ALA A 15 12.27 14.67 12.49
CA ALA A 15 11.44 15.70 11.91
C ALA A 15 11.41 15.44 10.44
N GLY A 16 10.35 15.42 9.85
CA GLY A 16 10.26 15.21 8.43
C GLY A 16 9.55 13.95 8.10
N PRO A 17 9.46 13.60 6.82
CA PRO A 17 8.66 12.48 6.41
C PRO A 17 9.25 11.17 6.93
N VAL A 18 8.37 10.27 7.24
CA VAL A 18 8.75 8.94 7.67
C VAL A 18 8.98 8.11 6.44
N GLU A 19 10.11 7.47 6.39
CA GLU A 19 10.41 6.58 5.28
C GLU A 19 9.66 5.28 5.45
N PRO A 20 9.11 4.73 4.37
CA PRO A 20 8.45 3.45 4.49
C PRO A 20 9.44 2.37 4.90
N ASP A 21 8.95 1.43 5.65
CA ASP A 21 9.71 0.25 5.98
C ASP A 21 10.07 -0.51 4.72
N ALA A 22 11.33 -0.88 4.57
CA ALA A 22 11.79 -1.53 3.37
C ALA A 22 11.08 -2.85 3.10
N HIS A 23 10.85 -3.63 4.15
CA HIS A 23 10.16 -4.90 3.99
C HIS A 23 8.70 -4.70 3.60
N GLY A 24 8.05 -3.73 4.24
CA GLY A 24 6.67 -3.42 3.90
C GLY A 24 6.54 -2.91 2.49
N GLN A 25 7.47 -2.07 2.06
CA GLN A 25 7.42 -1.54 0.72
C GLN A 25 7.62 -2.65 -0.31
N ALA A 26 8.58 -3.54 -0.07
CA ALA A 26 8.82 -4.65 -0.98
C ALA A 26 7.60 -5.56 -1.07
N ALA A 27 6.97 -5.84 0.07
CA ALA A 27 5.79 -6.69 0.09
C ALA A 27 4.64 -6.05 -0.68
N LEU A 28 4.48 -4.76 -0.53
CA LEU A 28 3.41 -4.04 -1.21
C LEU A 28 3.62 -4.05 -2.72
N LEU A 29 4.84 -3.83 -3.16
CA LEU A 29 5.17 -3.87 -4.57
C LEU A 29 4.96 -5.27 -5.16
N LEU A 30 5.34 -6.28 -4.39
CA LEU A 30 5.13 -7.65 -4.84
C LEU A 30 3.65 -7.96 -4.96
N ALA A 31 2.85 -7.54 -3.98
CA ALA A 31 1.41 -7.76 -4.04
C ALA A 31 0.80 -7.06 -5.24
N GLU A 32 1.21 -5.84 -5.50
CA GLU A 32 0.73 -5.11 -6.67
C GLU A 32 1.09 -5.84 -7.95
N SER A 33 2.32 -6.31 -8.04
CA SER A 33 2.78 -7.04 -9.23
C SER A 33 1.98 -8.33 -9.43
N ILE A 34 1.67 -9.01 -8.35
CA ILE A 34 0.89 -10.24 -8.43
C ILE A 34 -0.52 -9.94 -8.95
N LEU A 35 -1.14 -8.89 -8.42
CA LEU A 35 -2.48 -8.52 -8.88
C LEU A 35 -2.47 -8.16 -10.37
N HIS A 36 -1.48 -7.40 -10.82
CA HIS A 36 -1.39 -7.05 -12.22
C HIS A 36 -1.18 -8.29 -13.08
N ALA A 37 -0.36 -9.23 -12.62
CA ALA A 37 -0.13 -10.45 -13.36
C ALA A 37 -1.40 -11.28 -13.49
N LEU A 38 -2.21 -11.33 -12.44
CA LEU A 38 -3.46 -12.07 -12.48
C LEU A 38 -4.44 -11.44 -13.46
N VAL A 39 -4.45 -10.13 -13.54
CA VAL A 39 -5.29 -9.44 -14.51
C VAL A 39 -4.79 -9.69 -15.93
N GLU A 40 -3.49 -9.66 -16.13
CA GLU A 40 -2.92 -9.84 -17.45
C GLU A 40 -3.15 -11.24 -17.98
N THR A 41 -3.24 -12.21 -17.12
CA THR A 41 -3.48 -13.61 -17.53
C THR A 41 -4.96 -13.95 -17.52
N ASP A 42 -5.81 -12.96 -17.36
CA ASP A 42 -7.28 -13.13 -17.33
C ASP A 42 -7.76 -14.06 -16.21
N THR A 43 -6.95 -14.22 -15.19
CA THR A 43 -7.36 -14.95 -14.01
C THR A 43 -8.27 -14.08 -13.14
N LEU A 44 -8.09 -12.78 -13.23
CA LEU A 44 -8.83 -11.82 -12.44
C LEU A 44 -9.19 -10.65 -13.33
N THR A 45 -10.40 -10.14 -13.19
CA THR A 45 -10.77 -8.92 -13.91
C THR A 45 -10.22 -7.71 -13.18
N ILE A 46 -10.17 -6.58 -13.87
CA ILE A 46 -9.75 -5.33 -13.20
C ILE A 46 -10.71 -5.02 -12.06
N GLU A 47 -12.01 -5.21 -12.28
CA GLU A 47 -13.00 -5.02 -11.22
C GLU A 47 -12.74 -5.94 -10.04
N GLY A 48 -12.34 -7.18 -10.33
CA GLY A 48 -11.98 -8.10 -9.27
C GLY A 48 -10.78 -7.65 -8.48
N ALA A 49 -9.77 -7.12 -9.17
CA ALA A 49 -8.59 -6.59 -8.49
C ALA A 49 -8.94 -5.40 -7.60
N LEU A 50 -9.77 -4.50 -8.11
CA LEU A 50 -10.21 -3.36 -7.33
C LEU A 50 -11.01 -3.78 -6.11
N SER A 51 -11.81 -4.82 -6.25
CA SER A 51 -12.58 -5.35 -5.14
C SER A 51 -11.68 -5.93 -4.05
N VAL A 52 -10.60 -6.61 -4.45
CA VAL A 52 -9.64 -7.13 -3.49
C VAL A 52 -9.01 -5.98 -2.69
N ILE A 53 -8.65 -4.91 -3.38
CA ILE A 53 -8.02 -3.78 -2.70
C ILE A 53 -9.02 -3.10 -1.76
N GLU A 54 -10.26 -2.95 -2.20
CA GLU A 54 -11.29 -2.34 -1.38
C GLU A 54 -11.51 -3.15 -0.10
N THR A 55 -11.60 -4.47 -0.23
CA THR A 55 -11.75 -5.33 0.93
C THR A 55 -10.54 -5.22 1.86
N THR A 56 -9.35 -5.12 1.27
CA THR A 56 -8.14 -4.96 2.06
C THR A 56 -8.18 -3.66 2.87
N CYS A 57 -8.69 -2.59 2.27
CA CYS A 57 -8.82 -1.33 2.98
C CYS A 57 -9.78 -1.45 4.16
N GLU A 58 -10.88 -2.16 3.97
CA GLU A 58 -11.84 -2.35 5.03
C GLU A 58 -11.25 -3.14 6.19
N VAL A 59 -10.52 -4.21 5.86
CA VAL A 59 -9.87 -5.02 6.86
C VAL A 59 -8.80 -4.22 7.58
N LYS A 60 -8.09 -3.37 6.86
CA LYS A 60 -7.04 -2.56 7.46
C LYS A 60 -7.60 -1.62 8.52
N VAL A 61 -8.73 -1.01 8.23
CA VAL A 61 -9.38 -0.13 9.20
C VAL A 61 -9.75 -0.90 10.45
N GLU A 62 -10.35 -2.07 10.27
CA GLU A 62 -10.78 -2.88 11.40
C GLU A 62 -9.60 -3.33 12.25
N VAL A 63 -8.53 -3.79 11.59
CA VAL A 63 -7.35 -4.25 12.30
C VAL A 63 -6.68 -3.09 13.03
N ALA A 64 -6.63 -1.93 12.40
CA ALA A 64 -6.02 -0.77 13.02
C ALA A 64 -6.78 -0.37 14.28
N GLU A 65 -8.10 -0.42 14.24
CA GLU A 65 -8.90 -0.09 15.40
C GLU A 65 -8.67 -1.06 16.54
N GLN A 66 -8.62 -2.35 16.23
CA GLN A 66 -8.40 -3.37 17.23
C GLN A 66 -7.00 -3.28 17.84
N ALA A 67 -6.03 -2.92 17.03
CA ALA A 67 -4.66 -2.83 17.49
C ALA A 67 -4.32 -1.50 18.14
N GLY A 68 -5.22 -0.55 18.11
CA GLY A 68 -4.95 0.77 18.64
C GLY A 68 -3.96 1.56 17.80
N GLU A 69 -3.92 1.27 16.51
CA GLU A 69 -3.02 1.98 15.61
C GLU A 69 -3.43 3.43 15.48
N SER A 70 -2.46 4.32 15.35
CA SER A 70 -2.79 5.72 15.21
C SER A 70 -3.53 5.97 13.89
N ARG A 71 -4.35 6.98 13.90
CA ARG A 71 -5.10 7.34 12.69
C ARG A 71 -4.16 7.71 11.56
N GLY A 72 -3.07 8.40 11.87
CA GLY A 72 -2.11 8.79 10.84
C GLY A 72 -1.49 7.60 10.14
N ARG A 73 -1.10 6.59 10.91
CA ARG A 73 -0.52 5.40 10.32
C ARG A 73 -1.53 4.65 9.49
N MET A 74 -2.75 4.55 9.98
CA MET A 74 -3.80 3.89 9.24
C MET A 74 -4.03 4.60 7.91
N GLN A 75 -4.08 5.93 7.93
CA GLN A 75 -4.32 6.68 6.72
C GLN A 75 -3.18 6.56 5.72
N GLU A 76 -1.94 6.47 6.21
CA GLU A 76 -0.81 6.23 5.33
C GLU A 76 -0.95 4.89 4.61
N SER A 77 -1.36 3.86 5.35
CA SER A 77 -1.56 2.55 4.75
C SER A 77 -2.66 2.58 3.71
N LEU A 78 -3.75 3.27 4.02
CA LEU A 78 -4.86 3.37 3.08
C LEU A 78 -4.45 4.12 1.83
N ALA A 79 -3.64 5.17 1.97
CA ALA A 79 -3.18 5.92 0.81
C ALA A 79 -2.33 5.05 -0.11
N LEU A 80 -1.50 4.19 0.47
CA LEU A 80 -0.69 3.27 -0.33
C LEU A 80 -1.56 2.28 -1.09
N LEU A 81 -2.58 1.74 -0.42
CA LEU A 81 -3.49 0.81 -1.08
C LEU A 81 -4.29 1.51 -2.18
N GLN A 82 -4.69 2.74 -1.94
CA GLN A 82 -5.43 3.50 -2.94
C GLN A 82 -4.57 3.84 -4.14
N ALA A 83 -3.26 4.02 -3.93
CA ALA A 83 -2.36 4.24 -5.05
C ALA A 83 -2.32 3.01 -5.97
N ILE A 84 -2.42 1.82 -5.39
CA ILE A 84 -2.48 0.62 -6.19
C ILE A 84 -3.78 0.57 -6.98
N SER A 85 -4.90 0.96 -6.35
CA SER A 85 -6.15 1.06 -7.08
C SER A 85 -6.04 2.00 -8.26
N ALA A 86 -5.38 3.13 -8.06
CA ALA A 86 -5.22 4.09 -9.13
C ALA A 86 -4.42 3.51 -10.29
N SER A 87 -3.46 2.65 -10.01
CA SER A 87 -2.68 2.04 -11.07
C SER A 87 -3.54 1.14 -11.94
N PHE A 88 -4.55 0.48 -11.36
CA PHE A 88 -5.47 -0.33 -12.14
C PHE A 88 -6.43 0.54 -12.95
N ALA A 89 -6.81 1.69 -12.45
CA ALA A 89 -7.66 2.59 -13.21
C ALA A 89 -6.96 3.09 -14.46
N VAL A 90 -5.68 3.41 -14.34
CA VAL A 90 -4.89 3.81 -15.50
C VAL A 90 -4.77 2.67 -16.50
N ASP A 91 -4.55 1.46 -16.00
CA ASP A 91 -4.43 0.30 -16.84
C ASP A 91 -5.74 0.03 -17.60
N ALA A 92 -6.86 0.19 -16.94
CA ALA A 92 -8.16 0.02 -17.58
C ALA A 92 -8.36 1.03 -18.70
N GLU A 93 -8.00 2.28 -18.44
CA GLU A 93 -8.11 3.32 -19.44
C GLU A 93 -7.25 3.01 -20.66
N PHE A 94 -6.05 2.54 -20.41
CA PHE A 94 -5.14 2.20 -21.47
C PHE A 94 -5.68 1.07 -22.33
N ARG A 95 -6.27 0.06 -21.70
CA ARG A 95 -6.83 -1.07 -22.41
C ARG A 95 -8.03 -0.69 -23.26
N GLU A 96 -8.83 0.23 -22.76
CA GLU A 96 -9.96 0.71 -23.54
C GLU A 96 -9.54 1.45 -24.80
N GLN A 97 -8.39 2.08 -24.75
CA GLN A 97 -7.90 2.82 -25.89
C GLN A 97 -7.17 1.94 -26.90
N SER A 98 -6.90 0.71 -26.52
CA SER A 98 -6.19 -0.17 -27.42
C SER A 98 -7.13 -0.69 -28.50
N PRO A 99 -6.69 -0.79 -29.74
CA PRO A 99 -7.57 -1.33 -30.77
C PRO A 99 -7.83 -2.80 -30.52
N PRO A 100 -8.99 -3.28 -30.93
CA PRO A 100 -9.29 -4.68 -30.78
C PRO A 100 -8.39 -5.51 -31.66
N ARG A 101 -8.14 -6.73 -31.25
CA ARG A 101 -7.30 -7.63 -32.01
C ARG A 101 -8.05 -8.45 -32.97
#